data_7ae009ecf931707ad1cf3e91d346cb38
#
_entry.id   7ae009ecf931707ad1cf3e91d346cb38
#
_cell.length_a   1.000
_cell.length_b   1.000
_cell.length_c   1.000
_cell.angle_alpha   90.00
_cell.angle_beta   90.00
_cell.angle_gamma   90.00
#
_symmetry.space_group_name_H-M   'P 1'
#
loop_
_entity.id
_entity.type
_entity.pdbx_description
1 polymer ?
#
loop_
_entity_poly.entity_id
_entity_poly.type
_entity_poly.pdbx_seq_one_letter_code
_entity_poly.pdbx_strand_id
1 'polypeptide(L)'
;MNLPPLHRASALGLLAALGLGGAAGCSSAAGPAPRTAEVRESAPGLSPTPSGTASATPADAGWVQLMAPMNQQAVKLLTLAAERAAEPRVRAFAVRLRTGHETELGRLRTLLGHMGLPLTDVHAGHDMPGMVTGQDLETARAAEGTAFDRFVLARIGDHLRQSAQVSRSEITAGGRADARGLARALVTAREAFLAELERLPGAVRALG
;
A
#
# COMPACT_ATOMS: atom_id res chain seq x y z
N MET A 1 -37.54 -0.08 -35.12
CA MET A 1 -38.64 -0.28 -34.13
C MET A 1 -38.07 -0.06 -32.75
N ASN A 2 -38.46 1.09 -32.20
CA ASN A 2 -38.63 1.49 -30.81
C ASN A 2 -37.57 1.20 -29.72
N LEU A 3 -36.83 2.23 -29.38
CA LEU A 3 -36.31 2.49 -28.03
C LEU A 3 -37.46 3.00 -27.13
N PRO A 4 -37.40 2.78 -25.83
CA PRO A 4 -37.99 3.68 -24.85
C PRO A 4 -36.94 4.29 -23.91
N PRO A 5 -37.32 5.39 -23.16
CA PRO A 5 -36.41 6.43 -22.77
C PRO A 5 -35.99 6.42 -21.27
N LEU A 6 -34.94 7.14 -21.02
CA LEU A 6 -34.46 7.82 -19.79
C LEU A 6 -35.51 8.07 -18.68
N HIS A 7 -35.17 7.69 -17.46
CA HIS A 7 -35.65 8.41 -16.28
C HIS A 7 -34.48 8.88 -15.39
N ARG A 8 -34.28 10.20 -15.39
CA ARG A 8 -33.57 10.96 -14.37
C ARG A 8 -34.45 11.03 -13.13
N ALA A 9 -33.92 10.78 -11.96
CA ALA A 9 -34.51 11.21 -10.72
C ALA A 9 -33.41 11.85 -9.85
N SER A 10 -33.49 13.15 -9.74
CA SER A 10 -32.77 13.99 -8.76
C SER A 10 -33.53 13.89 -7.43
N ALA A 11 -32.82 13.75 -6.34
CA ALA A 11 -33.35 14.05 -5.02
C ALA A 11 -32.27 14.80 -4.23
N LEU A 12 -32.51 16.14 -4.09
CA LEU A 12 -31.92 16.99 -3.09
C LEU A 12 -32.49 16.59 -1.72
N GLY A 13 -31.66 16.51 -0.72
CA GLY A 13 -32.06 16.42 0.69
C GLY A 13 -31.09 17.21 1.56
N LEU A 14 -31.46 18.47 1.81
CA LEU A 14 -30.79 19.40 2.72
C LEU A 14 -31.42 19.23 4.13
N LEU A 15 -30.62 19.04 5.17
CA LEU A 15 -31.03 19.31 6.54
C LEU A 15 -29.84 19.67 7.43
N ALA A 16 -29.82 20.94 7.82
CA ALA A 16 -28.96 21.53 8.83
C ALA A 16 -29.59 21.30 10.23
N ALA A 17 -28.78 21.09 11.24
CA ALA A 17 -29.17 21.32 12.63
C ALA A 17 -27.98 21.84 13.42
N LEU A 18 -28.10 23.09 13.83
CA LEU A 18 -27.32 23.79 14.86
C LEU A 18 -27.64 23.21 16.24
N GLY A 19 -26.64 23.08 17.12
CA GLY A 19 -26.78 22.87 18.55
C GLY A 19 -25.70 23.64 19.29
N LEU A 20 -26.08 24.87 19.76
CA LEU A 20 -25.32 25.65 20.76
C LEU A 20 -25.72 25.22 22.17
N GLY A 21 -24.80 25.33 23.10
CA GLY A 21 -25.01 25.33 24.55
C GLY A 21 -23.78 24.82 25.27
N GLY A 22 -23.10 25.53 26.16
CA GLY A 22 -23.37 26.53 27.15
C GLY A 22 -22.45 26.27 28.31
N ALA A 23 -21.57 27.14 28.57
CA ALA A 23 -21.30 28.03 29.68
C ALA A 23 -20.93 27.41 31.06
N ALA A 24 -19.76 27.83 31.54
CA ALA A 24 -19.43 28.45 32.81
C ALA A 24 -19.34 27.62 34.10
N GLY A 25 -18.22 27.84 34.79
CA GLY A 25 -17.99 27.45 36.18
C GLY A 25 -16.67 27.98 36.70
N CYS A 26 -16.65 29.28 37.12
CA CYS A 26 -15.55 29.84 37.90
C CYS A 26 -15.60 29.33 39.33
N SER A 27 -14.46 29.13 40.00
CA SER A 27 -14.32 29.58 41.39
C SER A 27 -12.85 29.65 41.77
N SER A 28 -12.47 30.85 42.19
CA SER A 28 -11.24 31.25 42.82
C SER A 28 -11.20 30.81 44.29
N ALA A 29 -10.04 30.45 44.79
CA ALA A 29 -9.68 30.67 46.20
C ALA A 29 -8.15 30.81 46.30
N ALA A 30 -7.77 31.99 46.72
CA ALA A 30 -6.41 32.34 47.12
C ALA A 30 -6.15 31.95 48.58
N GLY A 31 -4.97 31.46 48.90
CA GLY A 31 -4.43 31.33 50.23
C GLY A 31 -2.88 31.37 50.21
N PRO A 32 -2.25 31.95 51.22
CA PRO A 32 -0.89 32.52 51.11
C PRO A 32 0.22 31.51 51.35
N ALA A 33 1.39 31.82 50.82
CA ALA A 33 2.63 31.08 50.92
C ALA A 33 3.23 31.06 52.36
N PRO A 34 4.09 30.10 52.65
CA PRO A 34 5.39 30.43 53.28
C PRO A 34 6.56 30.01 52.43
N ARG A 35 7.57 30.91 52.45
CA ARG A 35 8.91 30.65 51.95
C ARG A 35 9.63 29.66 52.83
N THR A 36 10.32 28.68 52.28
CA THR A 36 11.57 28.18 52.82
C THR A 36 12.36 27.35 51.81
N ALA A 37 13.65 27.65 51.74
CA ALA A 37 14.79 26.81 51.39
C ALA A 37 14.93 26.31 49.94
N GLU A 38 15.79 27.00 49.27
CA GLU A 38 16.59 26.61 48.13
C GLU A 38 17.38 25.32 48.44
N VAL A 39 16.93 24.21 47.85
CA VAL A 39 17.78 23.02 47.69
C VAL A 39 18.03 22.88 46.19
N ARG A 40 19.27 23.14 45.85
CA ARG A 40 19.81 22.97 44.51
C ARG A 40 19.96 21.51 44.24
N GLU A 41 18.87 20.88 43.74
CA GLU A 41 18.86 19.50 43.31
C GLU A 41 19.29 19.41 41.85
N SER A 42 20.44 18.72 41.68
CA SER A 42 21.04 18.43 40.38
C SER A 42 20.03 17.72 39.52
N ALA A 43 19.70 18.29 38.34
CA ALA A 43 18.88 17.67 37.33
C ALA A 43 19.43 16.28 36.97
N PRO A 44 18.65 15.21 37.05
CA PRO A 44 19.01 13.94 36.47
C PRO A 44 19.11 14.12 34.96
N GLY A 45 20.26 13.76 34.39
CA GLY A 45 20.49 13.77 32.97
C GLY A 45 19.35 12.94 32.28
N LEU A 46 18.65 13.59 31.37
CA LEU A 46 17.71 12.89 30.46
C LEU A 46 18.55 11.92 29.63
N SER A 47 18.66 10.68 30.08
CA SER A 47 19.07 9.60 29.21
C SER A 47 18.10 9.60 28.00
N PRO A 48 18.59 9.54 26.76
CA PRO A 48 17.70 9.41 25.63
C PRO A 48 16.91 8.12 25.81
N THR A 49 15.61 8.23 26.03
CA THR A 49 14.69 7.09 25.99
C THR A 49 14.91 6.43 24.64
N PRO A 50 15.22 5.13 24.56
CA PRO A 50 15.29 4.46 23.28
C PRO A 50 13.96 4.68 22.60
N SER A 51 13.98 5.21 21.37
CA SER A 51 12.79 5.38 20.54
C SER A 51 12.16 4.00 20.37
N GLY A 52 11.24 3.66 21.27
CA GLY A 52 10.49 2.40 21.20
C GLY A 52 9.84 2.36 19.83
N THR A 53 10.06 1.26 19.12
CA THR A 53 9.37 1.02 17.84
C THR A 53 7.88 1.12 18.12
N ALA A 54 7.21 2.13 17.56
CA ALA A 54 5.78 2.33 17.79
C ALA A 54 5.04 1.03 17.49
N SER A 55 4.07 0.67 18.34
CA SER A 55 3.21 -0.48 18.09
C SER A 55 2.55 -0.35 16.72
N ALA A 56 2.38 -1.47 16.02
CA ALA A 56 1.72 -1.47 14.72
C ALA A 56 0.28 -0.98 14.86
N THR A 57 -0.10 -0.02 14.02
CA THR A 57 -1.50 0.39 13.89
C THR A 57 -2.27 -0.62 13.01
N PRO A 58 -3.62 -0.60 13.02
CA PRO A 58 -4.41 -1.39 12.07
C PRO A 58 -4.06 -1.10 10.60
N ALA A 59 -3.66 0.14 10.27
CA ALA A 59 -3.22 0.51 8.93
C ALA A 59 -1.91 -0.20 8.56
N ASP A 60 -0.88 -0.12 9.41
CA ASP A 60 0.40 -0.82 9.20
C ASP A 60 0.19 -2.33 8.99
N ALA A 61 -0.62 -2.95 9.87
CA ALA A 61 -0.89 -4.38 9.81
C ALA A 61 -1.63 -4.77 8.52
N GLY A 62 -2.72 -4.07 8.19
CA GLY A 62 -3.49 -4.31 6.98
C GLY A 62 -2.66 -4.11 5.70
N TRP A 63 -1.84 -3.06 5.66
CA TRP A 63 -0.97 -2.79 4.53
C TRP A 63 0.03 -3.91 4.29
N VAL A 64 0.80 -4.31 5.31
CA VAL A 64 1.85 -5.33 5.12
C VAL A 64 1.26 -6.71 4.82
N GLN A 65 0.11 -7.06 5.43
CA GLN A 65 -0.60 -8.32 5.17
C GLN A 65 -1.18 -8.38 3.75
N LEU A 66 -1.50 -7.24 3.13
CA LEU A 66 -1.94 -7.18 1.74
C LEU A 66 -0.74 -7.14 0.76
N MET A 67 0.28 -6.34 1.05
CA MET A 67 1.41 -6.16 0.13
C MET A 67 2.28 -7.42 -0.02
N ALA A 68 2.43 -8.22 1.03
CA ALA A 68 3.23 -9.43 0.96
C ALA A 68 2.65 -10.46 -0.06
N PRO A 69 1.37 -10.87 0.01
CA PRO A 69 0.78 -11.75 -1.00
C PRO A 69 0.68 -11.10 -2.38
N MET A 70 0.38 -9.79 -2.50
CA MET A 70 0.40 -9.10 -3.80
C MET A 70 1.76 -9.24 -4.49
N ASN A 71 2.86 -8.98 -3.80
CA ASN A 71 4.20 -9.15 -4.36
C ASN A 71 4.50 -10.62 -4.67
N GLN A 72 4.11 -11.54 -3.80
CA GLN A 72 4.34 -12.97 -4.02
C GLN A 72 3.64 -13.49 -5.28
N GLN A 73 2.41 -13.07 -5.53
CA GLN A 73 1.68 -13.47 -6.74
C GLN A 73 2.25 -12.78 -7.99
N ALA A 74 2.64 -11.51 -7.90
CA ALA A 74 3.31 -10.82 -9.00
C ALA A 74 4.63 -11.50 -9.39
N VAL A 75 5.43 -11.97 -8.43
CA VAL A 75 6.67 -12.74 -8.69
C VAL A 75 6.39 -13.98 -9.53
N LYS A 76 5.28 -14.71 -9.28
CA LYS A 76 4.93 -15.89 -10.08
C LYS A 76 4.65 -15.53 -11.55
N LEU A 77 3.90 -14.44 -11.79
CA LEU A 77 3.62 -13.98 -13.15
C LEU A 77 4.87 -13.46 -13.85
N LEU A 78 5.72 -12.73 -13.11
CA LEU A 78 6.99 -12.22 -13.62
C LEU A 78 7.99 -13.35 -13.95
N THR A 79 7.94 -14.46 -13.22
CA THR A 79 8.73 -15.65 -13.54
C THR A 79 8.31 -16.22 -14.89
N LEU A 80 7.01 -16.40 -15.12
CA LEU A 80 6.49 -16.83 -16.44
C LEU A 80 6.91 -15.85 -17.54
N ALA A 81 6.82 -14.55 -17.27
CA ALA A 81 7.19 -13.52 -18.25
C ALA A 81 8.68 -13.55 -18.59
N ALA A 82 9.56 -13.73 -17.59
CA ALA A 82 11.00 -13.84 -17.78
C ALA A 82 11.40 -15.06 -18.63
N GLU A 83 10.63 -16.14 -18.56
CA GLU A 83 10.88 -17.37 -19.28
C GLU A 83 10.25 -17.37 -20.69
N ARG A 84 9.04 -16.83 -20.84
CA ARG A 84 8.18 -17.09 -22.01
C ARG A 84 7.83 -15.87 -22.85
N ALA A 85 8.13 -14.63 -22.39
CA ALA A 85 7.80 -13.46 -23.19
C ALA A 85 8.44 -13.55 -24.59
N ALA A 86 7.66 -13.29 -25.63
CA ALA A 86 8.12 -13.35 -27.01
C ALA A 86 9.06 -12.17 -27.31
N GLU A 87 8.72 -10.98 -26.81
CA GLU A 87 9.50 -9.77 -26.98
C GLU A 87 10.68 -9.73 -25.99
N PRO A 88 11.95 -9.69 -26.48
CA PRO A 88 13.12 -9.70 -25.60
C PRO A 88 13.16 -8.55 -24.57
N ARG A 89 12.62 -7.37 -24.91
CA ARG A 89 12.57 -6.22 -24.00
C ARG A 89 11.55 -6.46 -22.86
N VAL A 90 10.43 -7.12 -23.14
CA VAL A 90 9.44 -7.54 -22.12
C VAL A 90 10.08 -8.55 -21.18
N ARG A 91 10.81 -9.51 -21.74
CA ARG A 91 11.54 -10.52 -20.95
C ARG A 91 12.58 -9.89 -20.02
N ALA A 92 13.41 -8.98 -20.54
CA ALA A 92 14.42 -8.28 -19.75
C ALA A 92 13.79 -7.40 -18.65
N PHE A 93 12.68 -6.72 -18.95
CA PHE A 93 11.89 -5.97 -17.99
C PHE A 93 11.36 -6.88 -16.87
N ALA A 94 10.76 -8.00 -17.22
CA ALA A 94 10.22 -8.97 -16.24
C ALA A 94 11.30 -9.50 -15.30
N VAL A 95 12.51 -9.78 -15.78
CA VAL A 95 13.65 -10.20 -14.94
C VAL A 95 13.99 -9.14 -13.91
N ARG A 96 14.15 -7.87 -14.33
CA ARG A 96 14.50 -6.77 -13.40
C ARG A 96 13.41 -6.52 -12.37
N LEU A 97 12.15 -6.47 -12.82
CA LEU A 97 11.02 -6.25 -11.94
C LEU A 97 10.85 -7.40 -10.94
N ARG A 98 11.02 -8.66 -11.38
CA ARG A 98 11.00 -9.83 -10.51
C ARG A 98 12.03 -9.71 -9.38
N THR A 99 13.29 -9.42 -9.73
CA THR A 99 14.37 -9.27 -8.74
C THR A 99 14.05 -8.18 -7.70
N GLY A 100 13.47 -7.05 -8.15
CA GLY A 100 13.00 -5.99 -7.26
C GLY A 100 11.91 -6.50 -6.30
N HIS A 101 10.90 -7.18 -6.82
CA HIS A 101 9.78 -7.73 -6.04
C HIS A 101 10.22 -8.81 -5.05
N GLU A 102 11.16 -9.68 -5.41
CA GLU A 102 11.74 -10.68 -4.50
C GLU A 102 12.46 -10.02 -3.32
N THR A 103 13.23 -8.95 -3.60
CA THR A 103 13.89 -8.16 -2.56
C THR A 103 12.88 -7.48 -1.63
N GLU A 104 11.84 -6.87 -2.20
CA GLU A 104 10.76 -6.22 -1.45
C GLU A 104 9.98 -7.23 -0.61
N LEU A 105 9.68 -8.41 -1.16
CA LEU A 105 8.99 -9.49 -0.45
C LEU A 105 9.79 -9.92 0.79
N GLY A 106 11.11 -9.99 0.70
CA GLY A 106 11.98 -10.21 1.86
C GLY A 106 11.78 -9.16 2.95
N ARG A 107 11.76 -7.87 2.58
CA ARG A 107 11.53 -6.75 3.51
C ARG A 107 10.12 -6.78 4.13
N LEU A 108 9.10 -7.07 3.34
CA LEU A 108 7.72 -7.19 3.82
C LEU A 108 7.57 -8.33 4.83
N ARG A 109 8.20 -9.48 4.58
CA ARG A 109 8.22 -10.61 5.52
C ARG A 109 8.95 -10.28 6.83
N THR A 110 10.06 -9.56 6.75
CA THR A 110 10.77 -9.07 7.93
C THR A 110 9.87 -8.13 8.74
N LEU A 111 9.15 -7.23 8.07
CA LEU A 111 8.23 -6.29 8.71
C LEU A 111 7.04 -7.02 9.38
N LEU A 112 6.45 -8.04 8.73
CA LEU A 112 5.45 -8.93 9.33
C LEU A 112 5.97 -9.54 10.63
N GLY A 113 7.20 -10.09 10.61
CA GLY A 113 7.84 -10.66 11.80
C GLY A 113 8.03 -9.64 12.92
N HIS A 114 8.46 -8.41 12.61
CA HIS A 114 8.61 -7.33 13.60
C HIS A 114 7.27 -6.90 14.21
N MET A 115 6.17 -7.08 13.51
CA MET A 115 4.82 -6.80 14.01
C MET A 115 4.17 -7.99 14.71
N GLY A 116 4.82 -9.17 14.75
CA GLY A 116 4.23 -10.40 15.28
C GLY A 116 3.05 -10.92 14.46
N LEU A 117 2.98 -10.56 13.16
CA LEU A 117 1.91 -10.93 12.26
C LEU A 117 2.23 -12.25 11.55
N PRO A 118 1.21 -13.09 11.24
CA PRO A 118 1.42 -14.34 10.53
C PRO A 118 1.91 -14.10 9.10
N LEU A 119 2.74 -15.02 8.60
CA LEU A 119 3.19 -15.04 7.20
C LEU A 119 2.15 -15.65 6.24
N THR A 120 1.02 -16.12 6.77
CA THR A 120 -0.07 -16.69 5.99
C THR A 120 -0.78 -15.60 5.18
N ASP A 121 -1.19 -15.96 3.96
CA ASP A 121 -1.99 -15.07 3.10
C ASP A 121 -3.43 -15.03 3.64
N VAL A 122 -3.75 -13.98 4.37
CA VAL A 122 -5.11 -13.73 4.91
C VAL A 122 -6.09 -13.26 3.85
N HIS A 123 -5.61 -12.99 2.63
CA HIS A 123 -6.40 -12.58 1.47
C HIS A 123 -6.51 -13.70 0.42
N ALA A 124 -6.06 -14.91 0.75
CA ALA A 124 -6.13 -16.05 -0.16
C ALA A 124 -7.57 -16.28 -0.65
N GLY A 125 -7.74 -16.40 -1.96
CA GLY A 125 -9.05 -16.59 -2.60
C GLY A 125 -9.89 -15.32 -2.80
N HIS A 126 -9.41 -14.16 -2.35
CA HIS A 126 -10.06 -12.88 -2.66
C HIS A 126 -9.51 -12.30 -3.96
N ASP A 127 -10.43 -11.90 -4.85
CA ASP A 127 -10.07 -11.12 -6.03
C ASP A 127 -10.00 -9.64 -5.66
N MET A 128 -8.78 -9.15 -5.52
CA MET A 128 -8.51 -7.76 -5.14
C MET A 128 -7.86 -7.00 -6.31
N PRO A 129 -8.20 -5.72 -6.50
CA PRO A 129 -7.59 -4.93 -7.55
C PRO A 129 -6.05 -5.01 -7.52
N GLY A 130 -5.44 -5.29 -8.68
CA GLY A 130 -3.99 -5.41 -8.82
C GLY A 130 -3.36 -6.68 -8.21
N MET A 131 -4.15 -7.57 -7.63
CA MET A 131 -3.71 -8.90 -7.23
C MET A 131 -3.65 -9.79 -8.47
N VAL A 132 -2.52 -10.47 -8.67
CA VAL A 132 -2.43 -11.55 -9.67
C VAL A 132 -3.09 -12.79 -9.08
N THR A 133 -4.14 -13.28 -9.72
CA THR A 133 -4.93 -14.43 -9.26
C THR A 133 -4.40 -15.76 -9.81
N GLY A 134 -4.89 -16.87 -9.28
CA GLY A 134 -4.65 -18.21 -9.86
C GLY A 134 -5.15 -18.29 -11.30
N GLN A 135 -6.32 -17.72 -11.60
CA GLN A 135 -6.88 -17.65 -12.95
C GLN A 135 -5.99 -16.83 -13.91
N ASP A 136 -5.39 -15.73 -13.46
CA ASP A 136 -4.44 -14.97 -14.26
C ASP A 136 -3.21 -15.82 -14.63
N LEU A 137 -2.70 -16.60 -13.67
CA LEU A 137 -1.57 -17.50 -13.93
C LEU A 137 -1.91 -18.62 -14.91
N GLU A 138 -3.11 -19.17 -14.85
CA GLU A 138 -3.59 -20.16 -15.82
C GLU A 138 -3.77 -19.54 -17.20
N THR A 139 -4.37 -18.36 -17.29
CA THR A 139 -4.53 -17.60 -18.53
C THR A 139 -3.14 -17.29 -19.14
N ALA A 140 -2.19 -16.86 -18.34
CA ALA A 140 -0.83 -16.63 -18.78
C ALA A 140 -0.16 -17.92 -19.30
N ARG A 141 -0.37 -19.07 -18.64
CA ARG A 141 0.18 -20.34 -19.10
C ARG A 141 -0.38 -20.80 -20.44
N ALA A 142 -1.66 -20.53 -20.69
CA ALA A 142 -2.36 -20.89 -21.92
C ALA A 142 -2.05 -19.95 -23.09
N ALA A 143 -1.65 -18.70 -22.82
CA ALA A 143 -1.36 -17.70 -23.84
C ALA A 143 0.06 -17.88 -24.42
N GLU A 144 0.25 -17.46 -25.68
CA GLU A 144 1.54 -17.54 -26.39
C GLU A 144 1.83 -16.26 -27.19
N GLY A 145 3.10 -16.07 -27.53
CA GLY A 145 3.54 -14.99 -28.41
C GLY A 145 3.12 -13.60 -27.90
N THR A 146 2.65 -12.76 -28.83
CA THR A 146 2.22 -11.39 -28.51
C THR A 146 0.95 -11.32 -27.66
N ALA A 147 0.13 -12.37 -27.64
CA ALA A 147 -1.04 -12.43 -26.76
C ALA A 147 -0.61 -12.62 -25.29
N PHE A 148 0.37 -13.48 -25.05
CA PHE A 148 1.02 -13.64 -23.74
C PHE A 148 1.62 -12.31 -23.27
N ASP A 149 2.46 -11.66 -24.09
CA ASP A 149 3.12 -10.41 -23.74
C ASP A 149 2.11 -9.32 -23.36
N ARG A 150 1.04 -9.14 -24.14
CA ARG A 150 -0.01 -8.17 -23.84
C ARG A 150 -0.71 -8.47 -22.52
N PHE A 151 -1.08 -9.73 -22.29
CA PHE A 151 -1.74 -10.13 -21.05
C PHE A 151 -0.86 -9.82 -19.84
N VAL A 152 0.41 -10.22 -19.88
CA VAL A 152 1.37 -9.96 -18.80
C VAL A 152 1.56 -8.47 -18.56
N LEU A 153 1.76 -7.67 -19.61
CA LEU A 153 1.93 -6.22 -19.47
C LEU A 153 0.70 -5.57 -18.84
N ALA A 154 -0.52 -5.99 -19.21
CA ALA A 154 -1.75 -5.51 -18.61
C ALA A 154 -1.81 -5.83 -17.10
N ARG A 155 -1.65 -7.11 -16.74
CA ARG A 155 -1.72 -7.55 -15.33
C ARG A 155 -0.65 -6.91 -14.45
N ILE A 156 0.59 -6.81 -14.95
CA ILE A 156 1.67 -6.15 -14.22
C ILE A 156 1.43 -4.64 -14.12
N GLY A 157 0.91 -3.99 -15.15
CA GLY A 157 0.51 -2.58 -15.09
C GLY A 157 -0.54 -2.32 -13.99
N ASP A 158 -1.57 -3.17 -13.91
CA ASP A 158 -2.59 -3.10 -12.84
C ASP A 158 -1.97 -3.31 -11.46
N HIS A 159 -1.10 -4.32 -11.32
CA HIS A 159 -0.38 -4.58 -10.07
C HIS A 159 0.46 -3.38 -9.61
N LEU A 160 1.24 -2.80 -10.51
CA LEU A 160 2.11 -1.66 -10.18
C LEU A 160 1.29 -0.44 -9.76
N ARG A 161 0.20 -0.11 -10.48
CA ARG A 161 -0.70 1.00 -10.14
C ARG A 161 -1.36 0.80 -8.79
N GLN A 162 -1.95 -0.36 -8.57
CA GLN A 162 -2.71 -0.64 -7.34
C GLN A 162 -1.79 -0.75 -6.12
N SER A 163 -0.65 -1.45 -6.23
CA SER A 163 0.32 -1.56 -5.12
C SER A 163 0.93 -0.20 -4.75
N ALA A 164 1.14 0.71 -5.72
CA ALA A 164 1.51 2.10 -5.43
C ALA A 164 0.39 2.83 -4.67
N GLN A 165 -0.86 2.70 -5.10
CA GLN A 165 -2.02 3.33 -4.46
C GLN A 165 -2.18 2.88 -2.99
N VAL A 166 -2.13 1.58 -2.74
CA VAL A 166 -2.20 0.99 -1.39
C VAL A 166 -1.03 1.47 -0.53
N SER A 167 0.19 1.56 -1.10
CA SER A 167 1.36 2.05 -0.36
C SER A 167 1.28 3.55 -0.07
N ARG A 168 0.66 4.38 -0.91
CA ARG A 168 0.39 5.79 -0.58
C ARG A 168 -0.57 5.94 0.61
N SER A 169 -1.55 5.05 0.72
CA SER A 169 -2.45 5.03 1.89
C SER A 169 -1.68 4.74 3.18
N GLU A 170 -0.73 3.80 3.14
CA GLU A 170 0.15 3.50 4.27
C GLU A 170 1.03 4.71 4.66
N ILE A 171 1.59 5.43 3.68
CA ILE A 171 2.39 6.64 3.96
C ILE A 171 1.59 7.67 4.76
N THR A 172 0.28 7.77 4.50
CA THR A 172 -0.61 8.75 5.12
C THR A 172 -1.16 8.27 6.46
N ALA A 173 -1.59 7.01 6.56
CA ALA A 173 -2.34 6.47 7.69
C ALA A 173 -1.52 5.58 8.63
N GLY A 174 -0.36 5.09 8.18
CA GLY A 174 0.51 4.22 8.98
C GLY A 174 1.12 4.93 10.19
N GLY A 175 1.27 4.21 11.29
CA GLY A 175 1.89 4.69 12.53
C GLY A 175 3.39 4.42 12.60
N ARG A 176 3.84 3.30 12.02
CA ARG A 176 5.23 2.86 12.10
C ARG A 176 6.14 3.56 11.09
N ALA A 177 7.28 4.04 11.55
CA ALA A 177 8.24 4.73 10.68
C ALA A 177 8.87 3.78 9.64
N ASP A 178 9.15 2.53 10.01
CA ASP A 178 9.72 1.50 9.13
C ASP A 178 8.73 1.06 8.03
N ALA A 179 7.44 0.88 8.37
CA ALA A 179 6.39 0.57 7.42
C ALA A 179 6.21 1.69 6.40
N ARG A 180 6.03 2.94 6.86
CA ARG A 180 5.95 4.12 5.99
C ARG A 180 7.20 4.33 5.14
N GLY A 181 8.38 4.03 5.70
CA GLY A 181 9.65 4.09 4.97
C GLY A 181 9.69 3.10 3.82
N LEU A 182 9.29 1.85 4.07
CA LEU A 182 9.17 0.82 3.04
C LEU A 182 8.12 1.19 2.00
N ALA A 183 6.95 1.68 2.43
CA ALA A 183 5.87 2.11 1.52
C ALA A 183 6.33 3.21 0.55
N ARG A 184 7.10 4.22 1.02
CA ARG A 184 7.70 5.24 0.14
C ARG A 184 8.64 4.64 -0.90
N ALA A 185 9.50 3.72 -0.47
CA ALA A 185 10.41 3.04 -1.39
C ALA A 185 9.65 2.24 -2.46
N LEU A 186 8.56 1.56 -2.06
CA LEU A 186 7.71 0.84 -3.00
C LEU A 186 7.04 1.78 -4.01
N VAL A 187 6.47 2.90 -3.56
CA VAL A 187 5.85 3.89 -4.46
C VAL A 187 6.86 4.36 -5.51
N THR A 188 8.07 4.77 -5.08
CA THR A 188 9.12 5.23 -6.00
C THR A 188 9.48 4.14 -7.02
N ALA A 189 9.64 2.89 -6.58
CA ALA A 189 9.95 1.77 -7.47
C ALA A 189 8.81 1.52 -8.47
N ARG A 190 7.53 1.56 -8.02
CA ARG A 190 6.36 1.35 -8.89
C ARG A 190 6.26 2.41 -9.97
N GLU A 191 6.46 3.68 -9.63
CA GLU A 191 6.44 4.80 -10.59
C GLU A 191 7.54 4.64 -11.64
N ALA A 192 8.75 4.27 -11.24
CA ALA A 192 9.85 4.03 -12.16
C ALA A 192 9.56 2.88 -13.13
N PHE A 193 9.04 1.75 -12.61
CA PHE A 193 8.70 0.59 -13.44
C PHE A 193 7.48 0.83 -14.33
N LEU A 194 6.48 1.62 -13.91
CA LEU A 194 5.37 2.02 -14.76
C LEU A 194 5.86 2.86 -15.94
N ALA A 195 6.71 3.84 -15.68
CA ALA A 195 7.30 4.66 -16.74
C ALA A 195 8.17 3.84 -17.73
N GLU A 196 8.81 2.77 -17.27
CA GLU A 196 9.53 1.84 -18.14
C GLU A 196 8.56 0.95 -18.94
N LEU A 197 7.54 0.40 -18.28
CA LEU A 197 6.54 -0.47 -18.89
C LEU A 197 5.82 0.23 -20.06
N GLU A 198 5.45 1.49 -19.89
CA GLU A 198 4.79 2.29 -20.96
C GLU A 198 5.62 2.44 -22.23
N ARG A 199 6.93 2.29 -22.13
CA ARG A 199 7.86 2.36 -23.30
C ARG A 199 8.12 1.01 -23.97
N LEU A 200 7.54 -0.07 -23.43
CA LEU A 200 7.73 -1.40 -24.00
C LEU A 200 6.86 -1.60 -25.25
N PRO A 201 7.34 -2.41 -26.22
CA PRO A 201 6.53 -2.81 -27.37
C PRO A 201 5.22 -3.47 -26.91
N GLY A 202 4.11 -3.02 -27.47
CA GLY A 202 2.79 -3.56 -27.13
C GLY A 202 2.13 -2.97 -25.88
N ALA A 203 2.83 -2.18 -25.06
CA ALA A 203 2.29 -1.59 -23.83
C ALA A 203 1.05 -0.73 -24.06
N VAL A 204 1.04 0.13 -25.08
CA VAL A 204 -0.12 1.00 -25.41
C VAL A 204 -1.39 0.17 -25.63
N ARG A 205 -1.29 -1.00 -26.30
CA ARG A 205 -2.42 -1.90 -26.53
C ARG A 205 -2.79 -2.78 -25.32
N ALA A 206 -1.90 -2.85 -24.34
CA ALA A 206 -2.12 -3.62 -23.12
C ALA A 206 -2.73 -2.79 -21.99
N LEU A 207 -2.44 -1.48 -21.98
CA LEU A 207 -2.80 -0.57 -20.89
C LEU A 207 -4.01 0.35 -21.23
N GLY A 208 -4.41 0.43 -22.49
CA GLY A 208 -5.59 1.17 -22.98
C GLY A 208 -6.79 0.29 -23.08
#